data_7baf4eb527d4e09b15bc93350189fe37
#
_entry.id   7baf4eb527d4e09b15bc93350189fe37
#
_cell.length_a   1.000
_cell.length_b   1.000
_cell.length_c   1.000
_cell.angle_alpha   90.00
_cell.angle_beta   90.00
_cell.angle_gamma   90.00
#
_symmetry.space_group_name_H-M   'P 1'
#
loop_
_entity.id
_entity.type
_entity.pdbx_description
1 polymer ?
#
loop_
_entity_poly.entity_id
_entity_poly.type
_entity_poly.pdbx_seq_one_letter_code
_entity_poly.pdbx_strand_id
1 'polypeptide(L)'
;MKIISRLNKKNKNVYGDNTDYIGFAKIYKKLVKKNVNKILLIGAGGAARSILQFLNDEKIKQVDIFTRTLNKKKILSRTMKFDNFYIDSKEIRNKHYDLIINASDAGMLGRKNLASNIYKLVPNTSFIIDIVYNPLRTNLIETARANNVPNDGG
;
A
#
# COMPACT_ATOMS: atom_id res chain seq x y z
N MET A 1 9.27 -16.23 0.53
CA MET A 1 8.83 -16.46 1.93
C MET A 1 7.42 -15.93 2.06
N LYS A 2 6.43 -16.79 2.32
CA LYS A 2 5.04 -16.34 2.57
C LYS A 2 4.97 -15.65 3.92
N ILE A 3 4.34 -14.49 3.97
CA ILE A 3 4.06 -13.79 5.23
C ILE A 3 2.82 -14.43 5.83
N ILE A 4 2.93 -14.91 7.06
CA ILE A 4 1.84 -15.59 7.76
C ILE A 4 1.29 -14.63 8.81
N SER A 5 0.02 -14.25 8.70
CA SER A 5 -0.68 -13.40 9.67
C SER A 5 -1.65 -14.17 10.57
N ARG A 6 -2.02 -15.40 10.20
CA ARG A 6 -2.91 -16.27 10.99
C ARG A 6 -2.44 -17.72 10.95
N LEU A 7 -2.45 -18.39 12.12
CA LEU A 7 -2.20 -19.81 12.25
C LEU A 7 -3.51 -20.54 12.56
N ASN A 8 -3.85 -21.53 11.77
CA ASN A 8 -4.97 -22.43 12.01
C ASN A 8 -4.46 -23.85 12.25
N LYS A 9 -5.01 -24.55 13.25
CA LYS A 9 -4.78 -25.98 13.49
C LYS A 9 -5.94 -26.78 12.89
N LYS A 10 -5.64 -27.71 12.00
CA LYS A 10 -6.61 -28.67 11.48
C LYS A 10 -5.91 -30.04 11.39
N ASN A 11 -6.47 -31.07 12.01
CA ASN A 11 -5.95 -32.45 11.99
C ASN A 11 -4.44 -32.58 12.29
N LYS A 12 -3.99 -32.02 13.42
CA LYS A 12 -2.57 -32.00 13.87
C LYS A 12 -1.61 -31.17 12.99
N ASN A 13 -2.04 -30.62 11.86
CA ASN A 13 -1.24 -29.76 11.03
C ASN A 13 -1.49 -28.28 11.38
N VAL A 14 -0.44 -27.46 11.28
CA VAL A 14 -0.51 -26.01 11.44
C VAL A 14 -0.49 -25.39 10.06
N TYR A 15 -1.55 -24.66 9.72
CA TYR A 15 -1.64 -23.91 8.46
C TYR A 15 -1.45 -22.43 8.74
N GLY A 16 -0.60 -21.79 7.97
CA GLY A 16 -0.43 -20.33 7.99
C GLY A 16 -1.23 -19.68 6.88
N ASP A 17 -1.96 -18.63 7.21
CA ASP A 17 -2.72 -17.83 6.26
C ASP A 17 -2.31 -16.35 6.34
N ASN A 18 -2.36 -15.66 5.22
CA ASN A 18 -2.06 -14.23 5.13
C ASN A 18 -3.35 -13.44 4.93
N THR A 19 -3.99 -13.06 6.03
CA THR A 19 -5.26 -12.33 6.02
C THR A 19 -5.14 -10.95 5.38
N ASP A 20 -3.99 -10.26 5.53
CA ASP A 20 -3.74 -8.95 4.92
C ASP A 20 -3.69 -9.06 3.40
N TYR A 21 -3.05 -10.10 2.88
CA TYR A 21 -3.01 -10.39 1.44
C TYR A 21 -4.42 -10.62 0.87
N ILE A 22 -5.19 -11.49 1.50
CA ILE A 22 -6.55 -11.84 1.05
C ILE A 22 -7.49 -10.62 1.14
N GLY A 23 -7.40 -9.88 2.24
CA GLY A 23 -8.19 -8.65 2.45
C GLY A 23 -7.89 -7.61 1.37
N PHE A 24 -6.60 -7.33 1.15
CA PHE A 24 -6.18 -6.39 0.12
C PHE A 24 -6.60 -6.83 -1.29
N ALA A 25 -6.44 -8.12 -1.63
CA ALA A 25 -6.84 -8.65 -2.93
C ALA A 25 -8.33 -8.40 -3.24
N LYS A 26 -9.20 -8.51 -2.23
CA LYS A 26 -10.65 -8.21 -2.37
C LYS A 26 -10.88 -6.73 -2.66
N ILE A 27 -10.24 -5.82 -1.89
CA ILE A 27 -10.33 -4.38 -2.09
C ILE A 27 -9.83 -4.00 -3.49
N TYR A 28 -8.65 -4.48 -3.87
CA TYR A 28 -8.05 -4.22 -5.17
C TYR A 28 -8.97 -4.63 -6.32
N LYS A 29 -9.48 -5.86 -6.31
CA LYS A 29 -10.39 -6.38 -7.36
C LYS A 29 -11.73 -5.65 -7.41
N LYS A 30 -12.23 -5.16 -6.29
CA LYS A 30 -13.45 -4.35 -6.22
C LYS A 30 -13.26 -2.97 -6.83
N LEU A 31 -12.17 -2.29 -6.49
CA LEU A 31 -11.92 -0.89 -6.85
C LEU A 31 -11.27 -0.73 -8.22
N VAL A 32 -10.22 -1.50 -8.49
CA VAL A 32 -9.38 -1.34 -9.68
C VAL A 32 -10.03 -2.02 -10.88
N LYS A 33 -10.67 -1.24 -11.75
CA LYS A 33 -11.39 -1.72 -12.95
C LYS A 33 -10.64 -1.49 -14.27
N LYS A 34 -9.46 -0.86 -14.21
CA LYS A 34 -8.61 -0.56 -15.37
C LYS A 34 -7.21 -1.13 -15.13
N ASN A 35 -6.43 -1.24 -16.19
CA ASN A 35 -5.03 -1.62 -16.05
C ASN A 35 -4.26 -0.59 -15.22
N VAL A 36 -3.62 -1.07 -14.17
CA VAL A 36 -2.71 -0.31 -13.31
C VAL A 36 -1.30 -0.79 -13.61
N ASN A 37 -0.43 0.10 -14.04
CA ASN A 37 0.95 -0.23 -14.41
C ASN A 37 1.96 0.28 -13.39
N LYS A 38 1.67 1.41 -12.75
CA LYS A 38 2.61 2.09 -11.85
C LYS A 38 1.95 2.41 -10.51
N ILE A 39 2.51 1.85 -9.45
CA ILE A 39 1.96 1.93 -8.10
C ILE A 39 2.97 2.59 -7.14
N LEU A 40 2.47 3.49 -6.29
CA LEU A 40 3.18 3.96 -5.10
C LEU A 40 2.64 3.21 -3.88
N LEU A 41 3.49 2.40 -3.26
CA LEU A 41 3.21 1.74 -1.98
C LEU A 41 3.87 2.54 -0.85
N ILE A 42 3.06 3.07 0.06
CA ILE A 42 3.52 3.83 1.21
C ILE A 42 3.59 2.90 2.42
N GLY A 43 4.77 2.80 3.01
CA GLY A 43 5.04 1.92 4.15
C GLY A 43 5.94 0.74 3.80
N ALA A 44 6.51 0.11 4.84
CA ALA A 44 7.40 -1.04 4.72
C ALA A 44 7.21 -2.02 5.91
N GLY A 45 6.04 -1.99 6.54
CA GLY A 45 5.63 -2.86 7.64
C GLY A 45 5.10 -4.22 7.17
N GLY A 46 4.43 -4.94 8.06
CA GLY A 46 3.82 -6.25 7.77
C GLY A 46 2.78 -6.18 6.66
N ALA A 47 1.81 -5.29 6.78
CA ALA A 47 0.76 -5.08 5.78
C ALA A 47 1.35 -4.67 4.41
N ALA A 48 2.30 -3.71 4.38
CA ALA A 48 2.96 -3.32 3.14
C ALA A 48 3.67 -4.50 2.45
N ARG A 49 4.27 -5.41 3.22
CA ARG A 49 4.89 -6.64 2.67
C ARG A 49 3.86 -7.59 2.07
N SER A 50 2.72 -7.78 2.73
CA SER A 50 1.63 -8.61 2.22
C SER A 50 1.05 -8.04 0.92
N ILE A 51 0.88 -6.72 0.86
CA ILE A 51 0.43 -6.00 -0.34
C ILE A 51 1.48 -6.12 -1.46
N LEU A 52 2.76 -5.90 -1.16
CA LEU A 52 3.83 -6.01 -2.16
C LEU A 52 3.91 -7.43 -2.73
N GLN A 53 3.70 -8.47 -1.91
CA GLN A 53 3.59 -9.85 -2.38
C GLN A 53 2.44 -10.00 -3.38
N PHE A 54 1.25 -9.47 -3.06
CA PHE A 54 0.10 -9.48 -3.97
C PHE A 54 0.43 -8.78 -5.30
N LEU A 55 1.04 -7.58 -5.25
CA LEU A 55 1.41 -6.83 -6.45
C LEU A 55 2.44 -7.57 -7.32
N ASN A 56 3.37 -8.31 -6.70
CA ASN A 56 4.32 -9.16 -7.41
C ASN A 56 3.62 -10.35 -8.08
N ASP A 57 2.65 -10.96 -7.41
CA ASP A 57 1.87 -12.09 -7.95
C ASP A 57 0.98 -11.64 -9.13
N GLU A 58 0.40 -10.44 -9.06
CA GLU A 58 -0.35 -9.79 -10.15
C GLU A 58 0.55 -9.25 -11.28
N LYS A 59 1.89 -9.36 -11.15
CA LYS A 59 2.88 -8.93 -12.14
C LYS A 59 2.75 -7.44 -12.54
N ILE A 60 2.50 -6.58 -11.56
CA ILE A 60 2.46 -5.13 -11.79
C ILE A 60 3.81 -4.66 -12.36
N LYS A 61 3.78 -3.83 -13.41
CA LYS A 61 4.97 -3.43 -14.17
C LYS A 61 5.96 -2.62 -13.34
N GLN A 62 5.47 -1.70 -12.52
CA GLN A 62 6.30 -0.84 -11.68
C GLN A 62 5.68 -0.63 -10.31
N VAL A 63 6.45 -0.94 -9.27
CA VAL A 63 6.08 -0.67 -7.87
C VAL A 63 7.19 0.14 -7.23
N ASP A 64 6.87 1.38 -6.86
CA ASP A 64 7.75 2.25 -6.09
C ASP A 64 7.32 2.22 -4.62
N ILE A 65 8.28 2.19 -3.72
CA ILE A 65 8.04 2.18 -2.27
C ILE A 65 8.47 3.53 -1.68
N PHE A 66 7.60 4.13 -0.89
CA PHE A 66 7.93 5.28 -0.06
C PHE A 66 7.79 4.92 1.42
N THR A 67 8.83 5.16 2.20
CA THR A 67 8.82 4.97 3.66
C THR A 67 9.80 5.90 4.34
N ARG A 68 9.53 6.26 5.59
CA ARG A 68 10.45 7.04 6.42
C ARG A 68 11.62 6.23 7.01
N THR A 69 11.67 4.92 6.75
CA THR A 69 12.57 3.97 7.43
C THR A 69 13.49 3.28 6.43
N LEU A 70 14.71 3.80 6.28
CA LEU A 70 15.70 3.30 5.31
C LEU A 70 16.11 1.84 5.54
N ASN A 71 16.26 1.40 6.79
CA ASN A 71 16.73 0.04 7.12
C ASN A 71 15.80 -1.08 6.62
N LYS A 72 14.57 -0.77 6.25
CA LYS A 72 13.61 -1.73 5.69
C LYS A 72 13.91 -2.13 4.25
N LYS A 73 14.67 -1.31 3.49
CA LYS A 73 15.03 -1.59 2.10
C LYS A 73 15.69 -2.96 1.94
N LYS A 74 16.72 -3.24 2.73
CA LYS A 74 17.48 -4.50 2.66
C LYS A 74 16.61 -5.74 2.94
N ILE A 75 15.63 -5.61 3.83
CA ILE A 75 14.72 -6.71 4.17
C ILE A 75 13.77 -7.00 3.01
N LEU A 76 13.18 -5.95 2.43
CA LEU A 76 12.24 -6.07 1.32
C LEU A 76 12.93 -6.60 0.05
N SER A 77 14.09 -6.07 -0.33
CA SER A 77 14.82 -6.46 -1.54
C SER A 77 15.31 -7.91 -1.56
N ARG A 78 15.38 -8.57 -0.41
CA ARG A 78 15.74 -10.00 -0.34
C ARG A 78 14.62 -10.95 -0.74
N THR A 79 13.38 -10.51 -0.63
CA THR A 79 12.22 -11.40 -0.73
C THR A 79 11.19 -10.96 -1.75
N MET A 80 11.24 -9.71 -2.22
CA MET A 80 10.21 -9.11 -3.07
C MET A 80 10.83 -8.19 -4.11
N LYS A 81 10.14 -8.04 -5.26
CA LYS A 81 10.53 -7.11 -6.32
C LYS A 81 9.85 -5.77 -6.11
N PHE A 82 10.59 -4.70 -6.31
CA PHE A 82 10.13 -3.32 -6.44
C PHE A 82 11.15 -2.52 -7.24
N ASP A 83 10.74 -1.41 -7.83
CA ASP A 83 11.58 -0.65 -8.76
C ASP A 83 12.39 0.42 -8.04
N ASN A 84 11.73 1.28 -7.26
CA ASN A 84 12.40 2.35 -6.54
C ASN A 84 12.02 2.35 -5.06
N PHE A 85 12.92 2.90 -4.24
CA PHE A 85 12.72 3.01 -2.80
C PHE A 85 13.10 4.40 -2.34
N TYR A 86 12.11 5.17 -1.89
CA TYR A 86 12.24 6.56 -1.50
C TYR A 86 12.08 6.74 0.00
N ILE A 87 12.87 7.63 0.59
CA ILE A 87 12.78 8.05 1.99
C ILE A 87 12.45 9.53 2.11
N ASP A 88 12.73 10.33 1.08
CA ASP A 88 12.32 11.73 0.99
C ASP A 88 11.16 11.87 0.01
N SER A 89 10.06 12.46 0.47
CA SER A 89 8.87 12.72 -0.35
C SER A 89 9.12 13.71 -1.49
N LYS A 90 10.21 14.49 -1.45
CA LYS A 90 10.60 15.38 -2.54
C LYS A 90 10.96 14.60 -3.81
N GLU A 91 11.48 13.39 -3.67
CA GLU A 91 11.88 12.54 -4.79
C GLU A 91 10.70 12.03 -5.62
N ILE A 92 9.48 12.04 -5.05
CA ILE A 92 8.26 11.54 -5.70
C ILE A 92 7.29 12.66 -6.13
N ARG A 93 7.52 13.92 -5.73
CA ARG A 93 6.57 15.03 -5.89
C ARG A 93 6.08 15.29 -7.32
N ASN A 94 6.89 14.96 -8.32
CA ASN A 94 6.59 15.18 -9.74
C ASN A 94 6.37 13.86 -10.49
N LYS A 95 6.18 12.76 -9.79
CA LYS A 95 5.92 11.46 -10.41
C LYS A 95 4.42 11.25 -10.59
N HIS A 96 4.09 10.41 -11.55
CA HIS A 96 2.72 9.97 -11.78
C HIS A 96 2.56 8.51 -11.35
N TYR A 97 1.44 8.18 -10.73
CA TYR A 97 1.08 6.83 -10.33
C TYR A 97 -0.38 6.56 -10.69
N ASP A 98 -0.66 5.34 -11.18
CA ASP A 98 -2.03 4.92 -11.45
C ASP A 98 -2.77 4.59 -10.15
N LEU A 99 -2.05 4.09 -9.16
CA LEU A 99 -2.60 3.72 -7.84
C LEU A 99 -1.63 4.15 -6.74
N ILE A 100 -2.16 4.78 -5.71
CA ILE A 100 -1.43 5.05 -4.45
C ILE A 100 -2.06 4.19 -3.36
N ILE A 101 -1.22 3.46 -2.61
CA ILE A 101 -1.64 2.60 -1.51
C ILE A 101 -0.96 3.07 -0.24
N ASN A 102 -1.73 3.49 0.76
CA ASN A 102 -1.20 3.74 2.10
C ASN A 102 -1.30 2.46 2.94
N ALA A 103 -0.16 1.84 3.17
CA ALA A 103 0.02 0.67 4.04
C ALA A 103 0.92 1.00 5.25
N SER A 104 0.89 2.26 5.69
CA SER A 104 1.59 2.74 6.87
C SER A 104 0.60 3.12 7.99
N ASP A 105 1.12 3.53 9.12
CA ASP A 105 0.33 4.11 10.22
C ASP A 105 0.06 5.62 10.05
N ALA A 106 0.52 6.22 8.97
CA ALA A 106 0.33 7.65 8.73
C ALA A 106 -1.16 7.95 8.42
N GLY A 107 -1.70 8.92 9.12
CA GLY A 107 -3.14 9.25 9.06
C GLY A 107 -4.00 8.51 10.09
N MET A 108 -3.45 7.52 10.80
CA MET A 108 -4.13 6.87 11.93
C MET A 108 -4.28 7.84 13.10
N LEU A 109 -5.34 7.66 13.89
CA LEU A 109 -5.59 8.49 15.08
C LEU A 109 -4.37 8.49 16.02
N GLY A 110 -3.88 9.66 16.40
CA GLY A 110 -2.68 9.83 17.21
C GLY A 110 -1.36 9.65 16.47
N ARG A 111 -1.37 9.43 15.14
CA ARG A 111 -0.18 9.34 14.29
C ARG A 111 -0.04 10.57 13.39
N LYS A 112 1.17 10.76 12.85
CA LYS A 112 1.44 11.84 11.89
C LYS A 112 0.72 11.55 10.56
N ASN A 113 0.32 12.60 9.87
CA ASN A 113 -0.18 12.50 8.51
C ASN A 113 0.92 12.14 7.51
N LEU A 114 0.52 11.78 6.30
CA LEU A 114 1.43 11.63 5.17
C LEU A 114 2.12 12.98 4.85
N ALA A 115 3.27 12.90 4.19
CA ALA A 115 3.95 14.10 3.71
C ALA A 115 3.09 14.85 2.67
N SER A 116 3.14 16.19 2.70
CA SER A 116 2.33 17.05 1.81
C SER A 116 2.52 16.73 0.31
N ASN A 117 3.70 16.28 -0.10
CA ASN A 117 3.97 15.88 -1.47
C ASN A 117 3.14 14.67 -1.92
N ILE A 118 2.72 13.79 -1.01
CA ILE A 118 1.82 12.66 -1.34
C ILE A 118 0.45 13.17 -1.76
N TYR A 119 -0.13 14.12 -1.01
CA TYR A 119 -1.44 14.69 -1.34
C TYR A 119 -1.45 15.39 -2.70
N LYS A 120 -0.33 15.99 -3.12
CA LYS A 120 -0.18 16.63 -4.44
C LYS A 120 -0.21 15.64 -5.62
N LEU A 121 0.03 14.35 -5.38
CA LEU A 121 -0.07 13.31 -6.40
C LEU A 121 -1.52 12.89 -6.68
N VAL A 122 -2.42 13.04 -5.69
CA VAL A 122 -3.79 12.53 -5.71
C VAL A 122 -4.58 13.00 -6.95
N PRO A 123 -4.60 14.28 -7.35
CA PRO A 123 -5.38 14.74 -8.50
C PRO A 123 -5.04 14.06 -9.82
N ASN A 124 -3.82 13.51 -9.94
CA ASN A 124 -3.32 12.85 -11.14
C ASN A 124 -3.25 11.33 -10.99
N THR A 125 -3.94 10.77 -9.99
CA THR A 125 -3.94 9.33 -9.70
C THR A 125 -5.31 8.75 -10.06
N SER A 126 -5.35 7.51 -10.59
CA SER A 126 -6.60 6.87 -10.98
C SER A 126 -7.35 6.24 -9.80
N PHE A 127 -6.62 5.75 -8.78
CA PHE A 127 -7.20 5.06 -7.62
C PHE A 127 -6.39 5.33 -6.36
N ILE A 128 -7.08 5.34 -5.21
CA ILE A 128 -6.46 5.43 -3.88
C ILE A 128 -6.97 4.27 -3.02
N ILE A 129 -6.06 3.57 -2.33
CA ILE A 129 -6.39 2.61 -1.28
C ILE A 129 -5.67 3.03 -0.01
N ASP A 130 -6.40 3.17 1.08
CA ASP A 130 -5.84 3.44 2.41
C ASP A 130 -6.27 2.33 3.37
N ILE A 131 -5.33 1.55 3.91
CA ILE A 131 -5.65 0.47 4.85
C ILE A 131 -5.78 0.93 6.31
N VAL A 132 -5.68 2.24 6.57
CA VAL A 132 -5.94 2.79 7.90
C VAL A 132 -7.44 2.65 8.21
N TYR A 133 -7.76 1.95 9.30
CA TYR A 133 -9.15 1.70 9.72
C TYR A 133 -9.68 2.67 10.76
N ASN A 134 -8.81 3.46 11.39
CA ASN A 134 -9.21 4.47 12.38
C ASN A 134 -8.34 5.74 12.26
N PRO A 135 -8.89 6.87 11.81
CA PRO A 135 -10.29 7.06 11.44
C PRO A 135 -10.64 6.38 10.10
N LEU A 136 -11.92 6.11 9.87
CA LEU A 136 -12.43 5.59 8.57
C LEU A 136 -12.21 6.56 7.42
N ARG A 137 -12.02 7.84 7.71
CA ARG A 137 -11.75 8.89 6.74
C ARG A 137 -10.44 9.58 7.10
N THR A 138 -9.37 9.09 6.53
CA THR A 138 -8.07 9.74 6.63
C THR A 138 -8.00 10.97 5.72
N ASN A 139 -7.02 11.84 5.96
CA ASN A 139 -6.80 12.99 5.07
C ASN A 139 -6.51 12.55 3.61
N LEU A 140 -5.93 11.36 3.41
CA LEU A 140 -5.72 10.81 2.07
C LEU A 140 -7.05 10.51 1.37
N ILE A 141 -7.97 9.85 2.06
CA ILE A 141 -9.31 9.54 1.55
C ILE A 141 -10.13 10.82 1.32
N GLU A 142 -10.07 11.79 2.24
CA GLU A 142 -10.76 13.08 2.04
C GLU A 142 -10.19 13.83 0.83
N THR A 143 -8.86 13.84 0.64
CA THR A 143 -8.24 14.44 -0.54
C THR A 143 -8.66 13.73 -1.84
N ALA A 144 -8.74 12.39 -1.83
CA ALA A 144 -9.20 11.62 -2.98
C ALA A 144 -10.65 12.00 -3.35
N ARG A 145 -11.54 12.09 -2.37
CA ARG A 145 -12.94 12.47 -2.57
C ARG A 145 -13.07 13.89 -3.12
N ALA A 146 -12.34 14.85 -2.55
CA ALA A 146 -12.35 16.24 -3.01
C ALA A 146 -11.88 16.39 -4.47
N ASN A 147 -11.09 15.44 -4.97
CA ASN A 147 -10.60 15.39 -6.36
C ASN A 147 -11.37 14.39 -7.23
N ASN A 148 -12.47 13.81 -6.79
CA ASN A 148 -13.26 12.80 -7.48
C ASN A 148 -12.44 11.55 -7.89
N VAL A 149 -11.40 11.21 -7.12
CA VAL A 149 -10.60 10.01 -7.35
C VAL A 149 -11.25 8.81 -6.68
N PRO A 150 -11.52 7.71 -7.40
CA PRO A 150 -12.02 6.47 -6.82
C PRO A 150 -11.13 5.98 -5.70
N ASN A 151 -11.75 5.65 -4.55
CA ASN A 151 -11.01 5.31 -3.34
C ASN A 151 -11.69 4.25 -2.49
N ASP A 152 -10.92 3.54 -1.69
CA ASP A 152 -11.36 2.64 -0.63
C ASP A 152 -10.50 2.89 0.61
N GLY A 153 -11.15 3.15 1.75
CA GLY A 153 -10.52 3.31 3.06
C GLY A 153 -10.94 2.15 3.96
N GLY A 154 -10.00 1.67 4.79
CA GLY A 154 -10.16 0.51 5.66
C GLY A 154 -11.21 0.62 6.75
#